data_32ce623a650bcf82467698ef385cd3e8
#
_entry.id   32ce623a650bcf82467698ef385cd3e8
#
_cell.length_a   1.000
_cell.length_b   1.000
_cell.length_c   1.000
_cell.angle_alpha   90.00
_cell.angle_beta   90.00
_cell.angle_gamma   90.00
#
_symmetry.space_group_name_H-M   'P 1'
#
loop_
_entity.id
_entity.type
_entity.pdbx_description
1 polymer ?
#
loop_
_entity_poly.entity_id
_entity_poly.type
_entity_poly.pdbx_seq_one_letter_code
_entity_poly.pdbx_strand_id
1 'polypeptide(L)' 'RGNNVRVIQEQLNAIARNYPAIPTVTVDGIFGPATRAAVQKFQSVFNLPDSGVVDYPTWYKISDIYVAVSRIAELV' A
#
# COMPACT_ATOMS: atom_id res chain seq x y z
N ARG A 1 -13.96 -3.79 -0.14
CA ARG A 1 -14.00 -5.13 -0.65
C ARG A 1 -13.69 -5.09 -2.16
N GLY A 2 -13.51 -6.19 -2.85
CA GLY A 2 -13.35 -6.23 -4.30
C GLY A 2 -12.52 -5.11 -4.90
N ASN A 3 -13.20 -4.11 -5.45
CA ASN A 3 -12.53 -3.01 -6.12
C ASN A 3 -11.66 -2.18 -5.18
N ASN A 4 -12.12 -1.96 -3.97
CA ASN A 4 -11.33 -1.19 -3.00
C ASN A 4 -10.06 -1.94 -2.62
N VAL A 5 -10.15 -3.25 -2.48
CA VAL A 5 -8.97 -4.07 -2.18
C VAL A 5 -8.01 -4.05 -3.36
N ARG A 6 -8.51 -4.15 -4.58
CA ARG A 6 -7.65 -4.05 -5.77
C ARG A 6 -6.91 -2.73 -5.81
N VAL A 7 -7.59 -1.62 -5.54
CA VAL A 7 -6.96 -0.30 -5.53
C VAL A 7 -5.82 -0.28 -4.51
N ILE A 8 -6.07 -0.78 -3.31
CA ILE A 8 -5.04 -0.82 -2.27
C ILE A 8 -3.86 -1.67 -2.72
N GLN A 9 -4.13 -2.84 -3.29
CA GLN A 9 -3.07 -3.74 -3.75
C GLN A 9 -2.23 -3.08 -4.85
N GLU A 10 -2.88 -2.44 -5.81
CA GLU A 10 -2.17 -1.75 -6.88
C GLU A 10 -1.34 -0.60 -6.34
N GLN A 11 -1.89 0.18 -5.43
CA GLN A 11 -1.17 1.31 -4.86
C GLN A 11 0.00 0.83 -4.01
N LEU A 12 -0.18 -0.22 -3.22
CA LEU A 12 0.92 -0.78 -2.43
C LEU A 12 2.04 -1.30 -3.32
N ASN A 13 1.69 -1.94 -4.43
CA ASN A 13 2.71 -2.45 -5.35
C ASN A 13 3.50 -1.30 -5.99
N ALA A 14 2.83 -0.22 -6.35
CA ALA A 14 3.52 0.96 -6.89
C ALA A 14 4.44 1.57 -5.86
N ILE A 15 3.99 1.67 -4.62
CA ILE A 15 4.80 2.20 -3.51
C ILE A 15 5.99 1.28 -3.24
N ALA A 16 5.79 -0.03 -3.32
CA ALA A 16 6.85 -1.00 -3.04
C ALA A 16 8.03 -0.86 -3.98
N ARG A 17 7.81 -0.35 -5.19
CA ARG A 17 8.92 -0.12 -6.13
C ARG A 17 9.93 0.88 -5.59
N ASN A 18 9.46 1.84 -4.80
CA ASN A 18 10.31 2.87 -4.22
C ASN A 18 10.65 2.61 -2.76
N TYR A 19 10.01 1.64 -2.15
CA TYR A 19 10.22 1.28 -0.76
C TYR A 19 10.38 -0.24 -0.67
N PRO A 20 11.60 -0.75 -0.89
CA PRO A 20 11.82 -2.20 -1.00
C PRO A 20 11.45 -3.00 0.26
N ALA A 21 11.33 -2.34 1.40
CA ALA A 21 10.90 -3.02 2.62
C ALA A 21 9.46 -3.51 2.54
N ILE A 22 8.66 -2.93 1.63
CA ILE A 22 7.26 -3.30 1.48
C ILE A 22 7.16 -4.39 0.41
N PRO A 23 6.59 -5.56 0.74
CA PRO A 23 6.46 -6.64 -0.25
C PRO A 23 5.36 -6.32 -1.27
N THR A 24 5.54 -6.82 -2.48
CA THR A 24 4.48 -6.74 -3.48
C THR A 24 3.45 -7.84 -3.24
N VAL A 25 2.23 -7.61 -3.73
CA VAL A 25 1.14 -8.57 -3.58
C VAL A 25 0.46 -8.80 -4.92
N THR A 26 -0.25 -9.92 -5.03
CA THR A 26 -1.07 -10.20 -6.20
C THR A 26 -2.31 -9.31 -6.16
N VAL A 27 -2.62 -8.67 -7.28
CA VAL A 27 -3.80 -7.81 -7.38
C VAL A 27 -4.98 -8.69 -7.77
N ASP A 28 -5.64 -9.25 -6.77
CA ASP A 28 -6.75 -10.20 -6.97
C ASP A 28 -8.05 -9.76 -6.28
N GLY A 29 -8.03 -8.63 -5.59
CA GLY A 29 -9.21 -8.13 -4.89
C GLY A 29 -9.52 -8.87 -3.60
N ILE A 30 -8.62 -9.72 -3.14
CA ILE A 30 -8.81 -10.51 -1.93
C ILE A 30 -7.87 -9.99 -0.84
N PHE A 31 -8.43 -9.58 0.28
CA PHE A 31 -7.62 -9.11 1.41
C PHE A 31 -7.25 -10.32 2.27
N GLY A 32 -6.21 -11.03 1.82
CA GLY A 32 -5.74 -12.20 2.53
C GLY A 32 -4.46 -11.91 3.33
N PRO A 33 -3.80 -12.97 3.83
CA PRO A 33 -2.61 -12.79 4.67
C PRO A 33 -1.48 -12.03 3.99
N ALA A 34 -1.29 -12.20 2.68
CA ALA A 34 -0.21 -11.52 1.97
C ALA A 34 -0.49 -10.02 1.92
N THR A 35 -1.73 -9.61 1.62
CA THR A 35 -2.11 -8.20 1.58
C THR A 35 -2.00 -7.60 2.97
N ARG A 36 -2.45 -8.33 3.99
CA ARG A 36 -2.35 -7.86 5.36
C ARG A 36 -0.91 -7.62 5.77
N ALA A 37 -0.01 -8.54 5.42
CA ALA A 37 1.41 -8.39 5.72
C ALA A 37 1.99 -7.16 5.04
N ALA A 38 1.61 -6.90 3.78
CA ALA A 38 2.06 -5.72 3.07
C ALA A 38 1.55 -4.45 3.74
N VAL A 39 0.29 -4.43 4.18
CA VAL A 39 -0.27 -3.28 4.90
C VAL A 39 0.48 -3.05 6.20
N GLN A 40 0.75 -4.10 6.97
CA GLN A 40 1.52 -3.97 8.20
C GLN A 40 2.90 -3.38 7.95
N LYS A 41 3.57 -3.84 6.92
CA LYS A 41 4.89 -3.33 6.58
C LYS A 41 4.84 -1.87 6.17
N PHE A 42 3.83 -1.51 5.36
CA PHE A 42 3.61 -0.12 4.99
C PHE A 42 3.41 0.74 6.24
N GLN A 43 2.55 0.30 7.15
CA GLN A 43 2.28 1.04 8.37
C GLN A 43 3.57 1.24 9.18
N SER A 44 4.37 0.18 9.29
CA SER A 44 5.63 0.25 10.03
C SER A 44 6.59 1.24 9.39
N VAL A 45 6.72 1.21 8.06
CA VAL A 45 7.63 2.09 7.34
C VAL A 45 7.25 3.56 7.53
N PHE A 46 5.95 3.86 7.61
CA PHE A 46 5.49 5.23 7.70
C PHE A 46 5.00 5.61 9.10
N ASN A 47 5.44 4.86 10.11
CA ASN A 47 5.18 5.19 11.52
C ASN A 47 3.70 5.21 11.90
N LEU A 48 2.93 4.33 11.29
CA LEU A 48 1.54 4.12 11.67
C LEU A 48 1.45 2.86 12.53
N PRO A 49 0.40 2.73 13.35
CA PRO A 49 0.21 1.47 14.08
C PRO A 49 0.08 0.31 13.10
N ASP A 50 0.86 -0.74 13.29
CA ASP A 50 0.96 -1.84 12.34
C ASP A 50 -0.11 -2.91 12.59
N SER A 51 -1.35 -2.48 12.60
CA SER A 51 -2.49 -3.34 12.87
C SER A 51 -2.82 -4.28 11.71
N GLY A 52 -2.41 -3.94 10.50
CA GLY A 52 -2.80 -4.66 9.30
C GLY A 52 -4.21 -4.30 8.83
N VAL A 53 -4.85 -3.35 9.49
CA VAL A 53 -6.18 -2.87 9.14
C VAL A 53 -6.03 -1.55 8.39
N VAL A 54 -6.74 -1.43 7.26
CA VAL A 54 -6.73 -0.19 6.48
C VAL A 54 -7.81 0.72 7.03
N ASP A 55 -7.45 1.45 8.09
CA ASP A 55 -8.31 2.49 8.66
C ASP A 55 -8.09 3.81 7.91
N TYR A 56 -8.77 4.88 8.33
CA TYR A 56 -8.64 6.15 7.65
C TYR A 56 -7.21 6.67 7.59
N PRO A 57 -6.44 6.70 8.68
CA PRO A 57 -5.06 7.18 8.59
C PRO A 57 -4.23 6.39 7.60
N THR A 58 -4.39 5.07 7.59
CA THR A 58 -3.66 4.20 6.67
C THR A 58 -4.11 4.44 5.24
N TRP A 59 -5.41 4.55 5.01
CA TRP A 59 -5.96 4.79 3.67
C TRP A 59 -5.42 6.10 3.09
N TYR A 60 -5.48 7.18 3.88
CA TYR A 60 -4.99 8.48 3.42
C TYR A 60 -3.49 8.45 3.16
N LYS A 61 -2.75 7.77 4.03
CA LYS A 61 -1.30 7.68 3.84
C LYS A 61 -0.94 6.92 2.59
N ILE A 62 -1.63 5.82 2.32
CA ILE A 62 -1.42 5.05 1.08
C ILE A 62 -1.67 5.95 -0.12
N SER A 63 -2.77 6.69 -0.12
CA SER A 63 -3.10 7.58 -1.22
C SER A 63 -2.06 8.67 -1.40
N ASP A 64 -1.62 9.30 -0.30
CA ASP A 64 -0.62 10.35 -0.35
C ASP A 64 0.70 9.86 -0.93
N ILE A 65 1.16 8.72 -0.43
CA ILE A 65 2.44 8.17 -0.90
C ILE A 65 2.32 7.69 -2.34
N TYR A 66 1.19 7.11 -2.71
CA TYR A 66 0.97 6.68 -4.09
C TYR A 66 1.05 7.85 -5.06
N VAL A 67 0.42 8.99 -4.72
CA VAL A 67 0.50 10.18 -5.56
C VAL A 67 1.93 10.67 -5.66
N ALA A 68 2.66 10.67 -4.56
CA ALA A 68 4.04 11.12 -4.55
C ALA A 68 4.93 10.26 -5.45
N VAL A 69 4.83 8.93 -5.36
CA VAL A 69 5.66 8.05 -6.18
C VAL A 69 5.24 8.10 -7.66
N SER A 70 3.95 8.32 -7.93
CA SER A 70 3.48 8.49 -9.31
C SER A 70 4.05 9.75 -9.94
N ARG A 71 4.14 10.83 -9.16
CA ARG A 71 4.74 12.07 -9.65
C ARG A 71 6.22 11.91 -9.95
N ILE A 72 6.94 11.19 -9.08
CA ILE A 72 8.35 10.91 -9.33
C ILE A 72 8.50 10.16 -10.66
N ALA A 73 7.64 9.19 -10.92
CA ALA A 73 7.68 8.42 -12.16
C ALA A 73 7.44 9.32 -13.38
N GLU A 74 6.57 10.32 -13.25
CA GLU A 74 6.30 11.25 -14.35
C GLU A 74 7.48 12.16 -14.65
N LEU A 75 8.24 12.50 -13.62
CA LEU A 75 9.38 13.41 -13.78
C LEU A 75 10.62 12.72 -14.34
N VAL A 76 10.67 11.42 -14.23
CA VAL A 76 11.79 10.63 -14.72
C VAL A 76 11.51 10.11 -16.13
#